data_e48c81efecd15dc4fe7ed58ece903897
#
_entry.id   e48c81efecd15dc4fe7ed58ece903897
#
_cell.length_a   1.000
_cell.length_b   1.000
_cell.length_c   1.000
_cell.angle_alpha   90.00
_cell.angle_beta   90.00
_cell.angle_gamma   90.00
#
_symmetry.space_group_name_H-M   'P 1'
#
loop_
_entity.id
_entity.type
_entity.pdbx_description
1 polymer ?
#
loop_
_entity_poly.entity_id
_entity_poly.type
_entity_poly.pdbx_seq_one_letter_code
_entity_poly.pdbx_strand_id
1 'polypeptide(L)'
;QAGLAARGRADLVIGVAGWGGLGERRYLAELGQAFHILLGGGIGTGFDGVVDGAAPSLLWSRPDMQGRSVNVVDVLAWPQRVQGLSQPRHWIVGIDISVRQVPLKDAVEPDPAVEAVVGTVPAVW
;
A
#
# COMPACT_ATOMS: atom_id res chain seq x y z
N GLN A 1 -4.37 -17.16 -3.94
CA GLN A 1 -5.73 -17.60 -4.35
C GLN A 1 -6.84 -16.75 -3.72
N ALA A 2 -6.78 -16.44 -2.42
CA ALA A 2 -7.82 -15.66 -1.72
C ALA A 2 -8.04 -14.25 -2.34
N GLY A 3 -7.00 -13.55 -2.72
CA GLY A 3 -7.10 -12.23 -3.34
C GLY A 3 -7.81 -12.24 -4.70
N LEU A 4 -7.56 -13.26 -5.52
CA LEU A 4 -8.26 -13.42 -6.81
C LEU A 4 -9.75 -13.71 -6.61
N ALA A 5 -10.11 -14.53 -5.63
CA ALA A 5 -11.50 -14.79 -5.30
C ALA A 5 -12.22 -13.53 -4.76
N ALA A 6 -11.53 -12.70 -4.01
CA ALA A 6 -12.06 -11.43 -3.50
C ALA A 6 -12.32 -10.43 -4.63
N ARG A 7 -11.48 -10.39 -5.68
CA ARG A 7 -11.64 -9.48 -6.81
C ARG A 7 -12.96 -9.61 -7.57
N GLY A 8 -13.54 -10.80 -7.60
CA GLY A 8 -14.86 -11.02 -8.23
C GLY A 8 -16.04 -10.54 -7.37
N ARG A 9 -15.81 -10.20 -6.11
CA ARG A 9 -16.84 -9.92 -5.10
C ARG A 9 -16.71 -8.57 -4.41
N ALA A 10 -15.63 -7.84 -4.65
CA ALA A 10 -15.36 -6.54 -4.05
C ALA A 10 -14.91 -5.52 -5.11
N ASP A 11 -15.32 -4.28 -4.93
CA ASP A 11 -14.91 -3.18 -5.81
C ASP A 11 -13.45 -2.78 -5.58
N LEU A 12 -12.96 -2.89 -4.35
CA LEU A 12 -11.58 -2.63 -3.97
C LEU A 12 -11.04 -3.80 -3.16
N VAL A 13 -9.89 -4.31 -3.57
CA VAL A 13 -9.16 -5.35 -2.83
C VAL A 13 -7.79 -4.80 -2.47
N ILE A 14 -7.55 -4.68 -1.17
CA ILE A 14 -6.29 -4.21 -0.62
C ILE A 14 -5.56 -5.41 -0.02
N GLY A 15 -4.33 -5.63 -0.45
CA GLY A 15 -3.41 -6.59 0.17
C GLY A 15 -2.54 -5.88 1.21
N VAL A 16 -2.34 -6.50 2.35
CA VAL A 16 -1.39 -6.06 3.37
C VAL A 16 -0.34 -7.16 3.54
N ALA A 17 0.92 -6.81 3.38
CA ALA A 17 2.01 -7.78 3.39
C ALA A 17 3.21 -7.28 4.21
N GLY A 18 3.74 -8.15 5.04
CA GLY A 18 4.98 -7.92 5.79
C GLY A 18 6.18 -8.70 5.21
N TRP A 19 6.16 -9.00 3.90
CA TRP A 19 7.16 -9.89 3.28
C TRP A 19 8.52 -9.23 3.03
N GLY A 20 8.62 -7.93 3.24
CA GLY A 20 9.79 -7.15 2.86
C GLY A 20 9.82 -6.85 1.36
N GLY A 21 10.62 -5.85 0.98
CA GLY A 21 10.63 -5.34 -0.39
C GLY A 21 10.99 -6.39 -1.45
N LEU A 22 11.84 -7.37 -1.12
CA LEU A 22 12.20 -8.44 -2.05
C LEU A 22 11.03 -9.41 -2.28
N GLY A 23 10.35 -9.81 -1.21
CA GLY A 23 9.19 -10.70 -1.29
C GLY A 23 8.02 -10.05 -2.04
N GLU A 24 7.79 -8.77 -1.80
CA GLU A 24 6.77 -8.00 -2.49
C GLU A 24 7.06 -7.87 -3.99
N ARG A 25 8.30 -7.55 -4.38
CA ARG A 25 8.72 -7.50 -5.80
C ARG A 25 8.55 -8.84 -6.51
N ARG A 26 8.89 -9.93 -5.85
CA ARG A 26 8.67 -11.26 -6.38
C ARG A 26 7.19 -11.54 -6.60
N TYR A 27 6.36 -11.21 -5.63
CA TYR A 27 4.91 -11.34 -5.76
C TYR A 27 4.37 -10.51 -6.94
N LEU A 28 4.82 -9.26 -7.08
CA LEU A 28 4.39 -8.38 -8.18
C LEU A 28 4.78 -8.93 -9.55
N ALA A 29 5.97 -9.54 -9.66
CA ALA A 29 6.44 -10.14 -10.91
C ALA A 29 5.67 -11.42 -11.29
N GLU A 30 5.29 -12.23 -10.30
CA GLU A 30 4.68 -13.54 -10.52
C GLU A 30 3.14 -13.50 -10.53
N LEU A 31 2.53 -12.70 -9.64
CA LEU A 31 1.11 -12.83 -9.29
C LEU A 31 0.37 -11.48 -9.14
N GLY A 32 0.94 -10.37 -9.57
CA GLY A 32 0.52 -8.99 -9.30
C GLY A 32 -0.95 -8.60 -9.56
N GLN A 33 -1.82 -9.56 -9.89
CA GLN A 33 -3.20 -9.30 -10.33
C GLN A 33 -4.25 -9.43 -9.23
N ALA A 34 -3.88 -9.89 -8.03
CA ALA A 34 -4.86 -10.21 -6.99
C ALA A 34 -5.37 -8.97 -6.25
N PHE A 35 -4.60 -7.89 -6.22
CA PHE A 35 -4.92 -6.68 -5.47
C PHE A 35 -5.03 -5.46 -6.39
N HIS A 36 -5.80 -4.46 -5.94
CA HIS A 36 -5.80 -3.12 -6.53
C HIS A 36 -4.74 -2.24 -5.86
N ILE A 37 -4.54 -2.45 -4.57
CA ILE A 37 -3.52 -1.79 -3.76
C ILE A 37 -2.79 -2.87 -2.97
N LEU A 38 -1.47 -2.82 -2.95
CA LEU A 38 -0.61 -3.61 -2.07
C LEU A 38 0.09 -2.67 -1.08
N LEU A 39 -0.27 -2.81 0.19
CA LEU A 39 0.43 -2.15 1.28
C LEU A 39 1.50 -3.08 1.80
N GLY A 40 2.74 -2.72 1.53
CA GLY A 40 3.91 -3.49 1.91
C GLY A 40 4.48 -3.09 3.27
N GLY A 41 5.39 -3.89 3.79
CA GLY A 41 6.08 -3.63 5.04
C GLY A 41 7.29 -4.54 5.24
N GLY A 42 7.85 -4.50 6.44
CA GLY A 42 9.05 -5.28 6.79
C GLY A 42 10.33 -4.69 6.21
N ILE A 43 11.38 -5.52 6.08
CA ILE A 43 12.71 -5.09 5.67
C ILE A 43 12.71 -4.54 4.24
N GLY A 44 13.34 -3.39 4.04
CA GLY A 44 13.53 -2.75 2.73
C GLY A 44 13.24 -1.26 2.76
N THR A 45 13.63 -0.58 1.69
CA THR A 45 13.38 0.85 1.51
C THR A 45 11.92 1.12 1.20
N GLY A 46 11.43 2.29 1.58
CA GLY A 46 10.11 2.78 1.20
C GLY A 46 9.93 2.86 -0.32
N PHE A 47 8.71 2.70 -0.76
CA PHE A 47 8.34 2.82 -2.17
C PHE A 47 6.87 3.22 -2.26
N ASP A 48 6.59 4.11 -3.21
CA ASP A 48 5.24 4.48 -3.60
C ASP A 48 5.17 4.60 -5.12
N GLY A 49 4.30 3.85 -5.73
CA GLY A 49 4.12 3.93 -7.17
C GLY A 49 3.10 2.96 -7.74
N VAL A 50 2.63 3.26 -8.92
CA VAL A 50 1.81 2.37 -9.72
C VAL A 50 2.74 1.43 -10.48
N VAL A 51 2.47 0.14 -10.36
CA VAL A 51 3.19 -0.92 -11.08
C VAL A 51 2.31 -1.35 -12.24
N ASP A 52 2.78 -1.05 -13.44
CA ASP A 52 2.16 -1.48 -14.68
C ASP A 52 2.72 -2.84 -15.13
N GLY A 53 1.85 -3.70 -15.58
CA GLY A 53 2.19 -5.03 -16.08
C GLY A 53 1.19 -5.51 -17.11
N ALA A 54 1.22 -6.79 -17.45
CA ALA A 54 0.25 -7.43 -18.34
C ALA A 54 -1.19 -7.51 -17.77
N ALA A 55 -1.38 -7.00 -16.58
CA ALA A 55 -2.62 -6.99 -15.79
C ALA A 55 -2.98 -5.58 -15.35
N PRO A 56 -4.16 -5.39 -14.71
CA PRO A 56 -4.54 -4.10 -14.20
C PRO A 56 -3.44 -3.50 -13.34
N SER A 57 -3.19 -2.20 -13.50
CA SER A 57 -2.21 -1.51 -12.69
C SER A 57 -2.53 -1.67 -11.20
N LEU A 58 -1.50 -1.86 -10.42
CA LEU A 58 -1.58 -2.03 -8.98
C LEU A 58 -0.82 -0.88 -8.32
N LEU A 59 -1.41 -0.23 -7.34
CA LEU A 59 -0.64 0.63 -6.47
C LEU A 59 0.16 -0.21 -5.48
N TRP A 60 1.48 -0.07 -5.50
CA TRP A 60 2.34 -0.62 -4.46
C TRP A 60 2.86 0.52 -3.60
N SER A 61 2.55 0.46 -2.31
CA SER A 61 2.97 1.45 -1.32
C SER A 61 3.56 0.74 -0.11
N ARG A 62 4.75 1.15 0.29
CA ARG A 62 5.40 0.66 1.49
C ARG A 62 6.19 1.76 2.18
N PRO A 63 6.04 1.94 3.50
CA PRO A 63 6.84 2.90 4.25
C PRO A 63 8.29 2.41 4.39
N ASP A 64 9.17 3.31 4.80
CA ASP A 64 10.51 2.94 5.23
C ASP A 64 10.46 2.04 6.47
N MET A 65 11.46 1.16 6.55
CA MET A 65 11.59 0.26 7.69
C MET A 65 11.79 1.01 9.01
N GLN A 66 11.51 0.31 10.11
CA GLN A 66 11.74 0.80 11.48
C GLN A 66 10.90 2.03 11.87
N GLY A 67 9.71 2.19 11.31
CA GLY A 67 8.81 3.28 11.67
C GLY A 67 9.31 4.67 11.26
N ARG A 68 10.22 4.77 10.29
CA ARG A 68 10.77 6.06 9.84
C ARG A 68 9.80 6.91 9.04
N SER A 69 8.75 6.31 8.52
CA SER A 69 7.73 7.01 7.77
C SER A 69 6.36 6.33 7.86
N VAL A 70 5.34 7.09 7.55
CA VAL A 70 3.98 6.63 7.31
C VAL A 70 3.61 6.99 5.88
N ASN A 71 3.03 6.04 5.16
CA ASN A 71 2.47 6.32 3.84
C ASN A 71 0.98 6.59 3.96
N VAL A 72 0.54 7.65 3.32
CA VAL A 72 -0.86 8.03 3.21
C VAL A 72 -1.29 7.82 1.78
N VAL A 73 -2.32 7.01 1.60
CA VAL A 73 -2.91 6.69 0.29
C VAL A 73 -4.34 7.21 0.30
N ASP A 74 -4.62 8.18 -0.58
CA ASP A 74 -5.95 8.73 -0.76
C ASP A 74 -6.53 8.24 -2.09
N VAL A 75 -7.64 7.54 -2.06
CA VAL A 75 -8.40 7.18 -3.26
C VAL A 75 -9.30 8.38 -3.60
N LEU A 76 -8.91 9.13 -4.62
CA LEU A 76 -9.57 10.38 -5.03
C LEU A 76 -10.77 10.11 -5.93
N ALA A 77 -10.63 9.16 -6.84
CA ALA A 77 -11.67 8.72 -7.73
C ALA A 77 -11.52 7.23 -8.04
N TRP A 78 -12.63 6.57 -8.30
CA TRP A 78 -12.57 5.19 -8.74
C TRP A 78 -12.21 5.16 -10.23
N PRO A 79 -11.18 4.40 -10.64
CA PRO A 79 -10.81 4.30 -12.05
C PRO A 79 -12.02 3.84 -12.86
N GLN A 80 -12.51 4.67 -13.76
CA GLN A 80 -13.70 4.39 -14.52
C GLN A 80 -13.46 3.24 -15.50
N ARG A 81 -14.41 2.33 -15.58
CA ARG A 81 -14.45 1.38 -16.69
C ARG A 81 -14.74 2.16 -17.96
N VAL A 82 -13.81 2.14 -18.90
CA VAL A 82 -14.11 2.61 -20.25
C VAL A 82 -15.15 1.66 -20.81
N GLN A 83 -16.37 2.17 -21.05
CA GLN A 83 -17.47 1.36 -21.61
C GLN A 83 -17.01 0.72 -22.92
N GLY A 84 -17.18 -0.60 -23.00
CA GLY A 84 -16.88 -1.39 -24.20
C GLY A 84 -15.49 -2.01 -24.28
N LEU A 85 -14.59 -1.70 -23.37
CA LEU A 85 -13.31 -2.37 -23.26
C LEU A 85 -13.28 -3.22 -21.98
N SER A 86 -13.07 -4.51 -22.13
CA SER A 86 -12.78 -5.41 -21.00
C SER A 86 -11.39 -5.14 -20.39
N GLN A 87 -10.93 -3.89 -20.48
CA GLN A 87 -9.62 -3.50 -19.98
C GLN A 87 -9.65 -3.27 -18.48
N PRO A 88 -8.59 -3.70 -17.82
CA PRO A 88 -8.44 -3.51 -16.39
C PRO A 88 -8.35 -2.03 -16.02
N ARG A 89 -8.83 -1.70 -14.83
CA ARG A 89 -8.72 -0.36 -14.27
C ARG A 89 -7.26 0.00 -14.06
N HIS A 90 -6.84 1.14 -14.58
CA HIS A 90 -5.51 1.70 -14.33
C HIS A 90 -5.62 2.84 -13.33
N TRP A 91 -4.72 2.84 -12.35
CA TRP A 91 -4.56 3.96 -11.43
C TRP A 91 -3.77 5.06 -12.11
N ILE A 92 -4.28 6.28 -12.09
CA ILE A 92 -3.54 7.48 -12.52
C ILE A 92 -3.24 8.29 -11.27
N VAL A 93 -1.95 8.39 -10.93
CA VAL A 93 -1.50 9.16 -9.77
C VAL A 93 -1.82 10.63 -9.98
N GLY A 94 -2.40 11.26 -8.95
CA GLY A 94 -2.86 12.65 -8.98
C GLY A 94 -4.28 12.84 -9.53
N ILE A 95 -4.88 11.81 -10.13
CA ILE A 95 -6.27 11.84 -10.63
C ILE A 95 -7.13 10.84 -9.86
N ASP A 96 -6.77 9.58 -9.87
CA ASP A 96 -7.54 8.52 -9.23
C ASP A 96 -7.04 8.23 -7.81
N ILE A 97 -5.74 8.40 -7.61
CA ILE A 97 -5.08 8.06 -6.36
C ILE A 97 -3.95 9.05 -6.07
N SER A 98 -3.81 9.40 -4.81
CA SER A 98 -2.70 10.18 -4.30
C SER A 98 -1.93 9.35 -3.28
N VAL A 99 -0.62 9.42 -3.35
CA VAL A 99 0.26 8.73 -2.39
C VAL A 99 1.30 9.72 -1.91
N ARG A 100 1.51 9.75 -0.60
CA ARG A 100 2.57 10.57 -0.01
C ARG A 100 3.21 9.84 1.16
N GLN A 101 4.52 9.93 1.22
CA GLN A 101 5.28 9.46 2.37
C GLN A 101 5.48 10.61 3.34
N VAL A 102 5.11 10.40 4.59
CA VAL A 102 5.31 11.34 5.70
C VAL A 102 6.45 10.82 6.56
N PRO A 103 7.63 11.46 6.54
CA PRO A 103 8.72 11.05 7.40
C PRO A 103 8.38 11.36 8.86
N LEU A 104 8.58 10.38 9.73
CA LEU A 104 8.46 10.55 11.17
C LEU A 104 9.80 11.07 11.70
N LYS A 105 9.81 12.33 12.12
CA LYS A 105 10.97 13.00 12.69
C LYS A 105 10.73 13.24 14.17
N ASP A 106 11.80 13.48 14.92
CA ASP A 106 11.72 13.79 16.35
C ASP A 106 10.85 15.02 16.70
N ALA A 107 10.56 15.85 15.69
CA ALA A 107 9.67 17.01 15.83
C ALA A 107 8.16 16.67 15.77
N VAL A 108 7.79 15.41 15.52
CA VAL A 108 6.39 14.98 15.60
C VAL A 108 6.05 14.80 17.07
N GLU A 109 5.15 15.65 17.58
CA GLU A 109 4.71 15.53 18.97
C GLU A 109 3.97 14.18 19.18
N PRO A 110 4.34 13.44 20.23
CA PRO A 110 3.62 12.23 20.60
C PRO A 110 2.16 12.55 20.95
N ASP A 111 1.25 11.66 20.58
CA ASP A 111 -0.12 11.73 21.07
C ASP A 111 -0.15 11.36 22.58
N PRO A 112 -0.59 12.26 23.46
CA PRO A 112 -0.56 12.02 24.91
C PRO A 112 -1.36 10.79 25.35
N ALA A 113 -2.43 10.45 24.64
CA ALA A 113 -3.25 9.27 24.94
C ALA A 113 -2.52 7.98 24.58
N VAL A 114 -1.77 7.99 23.45
CA VAL A 114 -0.94 6.86 23.04
C VAL A 114 0.27 6.75 23.98
N GLU A 115 0.92 7.85 24.31
CA GLU A 115 2.08 7.88 25.20
C GLU A 115 1.76 7.35 26.59
N ALA A 116 0.58 7.67 27.12
CA ALA A 116 0.11 7.14 28.39
C ALA A 116 -0.02 5.60 28.40
N VAL A 117 -0.32 5.01 27.27
CA VAL A 117 -0.44 3.54 27.12
C VAL A 117 0.94 2.92 26.86
N VAL A 118 1.74 3.50 25.96
CA VAL A 118 3.02 2.95 25.54
C VAL A 118 4.09 3.16 26.62
N GLY A 119 4.07 4.28 27.34
CA GLY A 119 5.01 4.60 28.40
C GLY A 119 5.02 3.60 29.58
N THR A 120 4.00 2.74 29.66
CA THR A 120 3.93 1.63 30.64
C THR A 120 4.57 0.33 30.13
N VAL A 121 4.97 0.28 28.86
CA VAL A 121 5.63 -0.90 28.28
C VAL A 121 7.14 -0.75 28.45
N PRO A 122 7.83 -1.67 29.15
CA PRO A 122 9.29 -1.65 29.24
C PRO A 122 9.89 -1.68 27.84
N ALA A 123 10.87 -0.82 27.57
CA ALA A 123 11.63 -0.84 26.33
C ALA A 123 12.37 -2.18 26.23
N VAL A 124 11.81 -3.13 25.52
CA VAL A 124 12.44 -4.43 25.22
C VAL A 124 12.94 -4.32 23.78
N TRP A 125 14.15 -3.75 23.64
CA TRP A 125 14.88 -3.72 22.36
C TRP A 125 16.30 -4.20 22.55
#